data_aeaa32d75fe5fcbaccdc6a5da769e288
#
_entry.id   aeaa32d75fe5fcbaccdc6a5da769e288
#
_cell.length_a   1.000
_cell.length_b   1.000
_cell.length_c   1.000
_cell.angle_alpha   90.00
_cell.angle_beta   90.00
_cell.angle_gamma   90.00
#
_symmetry.space_group_name_H-M   'P 1'
#
loop_
_entity.id
_entity.type
_entity.pdbx_description
1 polymer ?
#
loop_
_entity_poly.entity_id
_entity_poly.type
_entity_poly.pdbx_seq_one_letter_code
_entity_poly.pdbx_strand_id
1 'polypeptide(L)'
;MNQIKTVIFLLFILVTKNSSANIDLLRKADSLFNDGNYVEAKVYYDSLFFNEELFTNSMLLKLSHIEENLGNFERSVYYLSKYQRNNNNKIADQSLNKIISDNKLTTYDNSDIDFFLKLYLNNKEKLIYSLIFFLMIIFLINLQRASKNKKIIFIKSFFSIAITLIIIINLKGSAEGIVLYNNTFIMNNPSSGSDVYSLIKKGEKIKIINESEIWYEVKINEQNKFIRKKNILKID
;
A
#
# COMPACT_ATOMS: atom_id res chain seq x y z
N MET A 1 5.86 11.62 41.21
CA MET A 1 6.84 11.03 40.26
C MET A 1 6.73 9.50 40.16
N ASN A 2 6.42 8.77 41.23
CA ASN A 2 6.28 7.31 41.21
C ASN A 2 5.02 6.82 40.46
N GLN A 3 3.89 7.52 40.58
CA GLN A 3 2.63 7.09 39.90
C GLN A 3 2.73 7.14 38.38
N ILE A 4 3.41 8.13 37.81
CA ILE A 4 3.63 8.23 36.35
C ILE A 4 4.50 7.08 35.85
N LYS A 5 5.56 6.70 36.58
CA LYS A 5 6.40 5.56 36.25
C LYS A 5 5.63 4.24 36.28
N THR A 6 4.71 4.08 37.23
CA THR A 6 3.86 2.88 37.36
C THR A 6 2.86 2.79 36.20
N VAL A 7 2.26 3.91 35.79
CA VAL A 7 1.34 3.97 34.63
C VAL A 7 2.08 3.67 33.33
N ILE A 8 3.27 4.22 33.12
CA ILE A 8 4.11 3.92 31.94
C ILE A 8 4.52 2.45 31.91
N PHE A 9 4.87 1.85 33.05
CA PHE A 9 5.23 0.45 33.17
C PHE A 9 4.03 -0.47 32.88
N LEU A 10 2.82 -0.14 33.37
CA LEU A 10 1.59 -0.87 33.07
C LEU A 10 1.21 -0.78 31.58
N LEU A 11 1.35 0.39 30.96
CA LEU A 11 1.16 0.58 29.52
C LEU A 11 2.15 -0.27 28.69
N PHE A 12 3.40 -0.35 29.14
CA PHE A 12 4.44 -1.16 28.47
C PHE A 12 4.12 -2.67 28.53
N ILE A 13 3.57 -3.16 29.66
CA ILE A 13 3.15 -4.56 29.80
C ILE A 13 1.95 -4.89 28.90
N LEU A 14 1.01 -3.96 28.72
CA LEU A 14 -0.16 -4.17 27.83
C LEU A 14 0.24 -4.29 26.36
N VAL A 15 1.24 -3.53 25.91
CA VAL A 15 1.75 -3.57 24.52
C VAL A 15 2.51 -4.88 24.22
N THR A 16 3.21 -5.47 25.21
CA THR A 16 4.01 -6.68 24.98
C THR A 16 3.17 -7.96 24.86
N LYS A 17 1.98 -8.03 25.44
CA LYS A 17 1.13 -9.24 25.38
C LYS A 17 0.54 -9.51 23.99
N ASN A 18 0.18 -8.47 23.23
CA ASN A 18 -0.37 -8.65 21.87
C ASN A 18 0.69 -9.14 20.87
N SER A 19 1.96 -8.79 21.06
CA SER A 19 3.05 -9.17 20.15
C SER A 19 3.34 -10.68 20.17
N SER A 20 3.23 -11.35 21.32
CA SER A 20 3.55 -12.78 21.44
C SER A 20 2.51 -13.67 20.76
N ALA A 21 1.21 -13.36 20.93
CA ALA A 21 0.12 -14.14 20.33
C ALA A 21 0.18 -14.11 18.78
N ASN A 22 0.50 -12.97 18.20
CA ASN A 22 0.59 -12.82 16.75
C ASN A 22 1.78 -13.58 16.14
N ILE A 23 2.90 -13.69 16.87
CA ILE A 23 4.05 -14.52 16.46
C ILE A 23 3.69 -16.00 16.45
N ASP A 24 2.95 -16.49 17.43
CA ASP A 24 2.56 -17.90 17.51
C ASP A 24 1.53 -18.25 16.42
N LEU A 25 0.59 -17.36 16.12
CA LEU A 25 -0.33 -17.51 15.00
C LEU A 25 0.42 -17.55 13.65
N LEU A 26 1.41 -16.68 13.46
CA LEU A 26 2.24 -16.66 12.25
C LEU A 26 3.04 -17.96 12.10
N ARG A 27 3.66 -18.46 13.18
CA ARG A 27 4.38 -19.74 13.16
C ARG A 27 3.46 -20.90 12.79
N LYS A 28 2.25 -20.94 13.35
CA LYS A 28 1.27 -21.98 13.04
C LYS A 28 0.85 -21.93 11.58
N ALA A 29 0.57 -20.74 11.06
CA ALA A 29 0.27 -20.55 9.65
C ALA A 29 1.42 -21.01 8.75
N ASP A 30 2.66 -20.67 9.12
CA ASP A 30 3.87 -21.04 8.37
C ASP A 30 4.11 -22.56 8.39
N SER A 31 3.88 -23.22 9.52
CA SER A 31 3.95 -24.69 9.61
C SER A 31 2.93 -25.35 8.69
N LEU A 32 1.67 -24.94 8.79
CA LEU A 32 0.58 -25.48 7.94
C LEU A 32 0.84 -25.24 6.45
N PHE A 33 1.38 -24.08 6.10
CA PHE A 33 1.77 -23.78 4.73
C PHE A 33 2.85 -24.74 4.21
N ASN A 34 3.90 -24.98 5.01
CA ASN A 34 5.00 -25.90 4.66
C ASN A 34 4.53 -27.36 4.56
N ASP A 35 3.52 -27.74 5.33
CA ASP A 35 2.89 -29.07 5.29
C ASP A 35 1.89 -29.22 4.13
N GLY A 36 1.69 -28.16 3.30
CA GLY A 36 0.75 -28.15 2.20
C GLY A 36 -0.73 -27.96 2.60
N ASN A 37 -1.01 -27.76 3.89
CA ASN A 37 -2.36 -27.53 4.42
C ASN A 37 -2.84 -26.10 4.17
N TYR A 38 -2.97 -25.73 2.89
CA TYR A 38 -3.21 -24.35 2.44
C TYR A 38 -4.51 -23.74 2.97
N VAL A 39 -5.59 -24.54 3.06
CA VAL A 39 -6.89 -24.06 3.55
C VAL A 39 -6.79 -23.62 5.01
N GLU A 40 -6.15 -24.43 5.85
CA GLU A 40 -5.98 -24.10 7.26
C GLU A 40 -4.96 -22.97 7.45
N ALA A 41 -3.82 -23.01 6.74
CA ALA A 41 -2.83 -21.94 6.77
C ALA A 41 -3.46 -20.58 6.46
N LYS A 42 -4.36 -20.54 5.44
CA LYS A 42 -5.08 -19.35 5.05
C LYS A 42 -5.91 -18.76 6.20
N VAL A 43 -6.60 -19.57 6.99
CA VAL A 43 -7.43 -19.07 8.12
C VAL A 43 -6.58 -18.28 9.12
N TYR A 44 -5.38 -18.77 9.45
CA TYR A 44 -4.47 -18.08 10.36
C TYR A 44 -3.85 -16.81 9.73
N TYR A 45 -3.44 -16.89 8.45
CA TYR A 45 -2.94 -15.71 7.75
C TYR A 45 -4.03 -14.64 7.57
N ASP A 46 -5.26 -15.03 7.22
CA ASP A 46 -6.39 -14.09 7.09
C ASP A 46 -6.72 -13.43 8.43
N SER A 47 -6.65 -14.16 9.54
CA SER A 47 -6.82 -13.59 10.87
C SER A 47 -5.78 -12.52 11.18
N LEU A 48 -4.50 -12.78 10.88
CA LEU A 48 -3.44 -11.79 11.06
C LEU A 48 -3.63 -10.58 10.12
N PHE A 49 -3.98 -10.84 8.87
CA PHE A 49 -4.06 -9.81 7.84
C PHE A 49 -5.28 -8.89 8.01
N PHE A 50 -6.47 -9.45 8.24
CA PHE A 50 -7.72 -8.69 8.25
C PHE A 50 -8.15 -8.26 9.65
N ASN A 51 -7.86 -9.05 10.69
CA ASN A 51 -8.32 -8.73 12.05
C ASN A 51 -7.27 -7.92 12.82
N GLU A 52 -5.99 -8.26 12.64
CA GLU A 52 -4.89 -7.61 13.34
C GLU A 52 -4.19 -6.54 12.48
N GLU A 53 -4.55 -6.44 11.20
CA GLU A 53 -3.90 -5.55 10.20
C GLU A 53 -2.38 -5.75 10.10
N LEU A 54 -1.92 -6.96 10.44
CA LEU A 54 -0.50 -7.34 10.45
C LEU A 54 -0.16 -8.21 9.26
N PHE A 55 0.90 -7.84 8.56
CA PHE A 55 1.43 -8.66 7.48
C PHE A 55 2.94 -8.47 7.31
N THR A 56 3.57 -9.50 6.76
CA THR A 56 4.95 -9.46 6.30
C THR A 56 5.01 -9.69 4.80
N ASN A 57 6.11 -9.30 4.17
CA ASN A 57 6.33 -9.56 2.75
C ASN A 57 6.25 -11.05 2.42
N SER A 58 6.82 -11.91 3.28
CA SER A 58 6.74 -13.36 3.12
C SER A 58 5.31 -13.88 3.18
N MET A 59 4.50 -13.36 4.11
CA MET A 59 3.10 -13.73 4.27
C MET A 59 2.27 -13.35 3.02
N LEU A 60 2.51 -12.17 2.42
CA LEU A 60 1.82 -11.77 1.19
C LEU A 60 2.10 -12.74 0.04
N LEU A 61 3.36 -13.18 -0.12
CA LEU A 61 3.72 -14.16 -1.16
C LEU A 61 3.09 -15.53 -0.89
N LYS A 62 3.06 -15.99 0.37
CA LYS A 62 2.41 -17.25 0.75
C LYS A 62 0.89 -17.19 0.54
N LEU A 63 0.24 -16.09 0.93
CA LEU A 63 -1.20 -15.87 0.67
C LEU A 63 -1.49 -15.87 -0.83
N SER A 64 -0.66 -15.20 -1.63
CA SER A 64 -0.81 -15.23 -3.09
C SER A 64 -0.73 -16.65 -3.64
N HIS A 65 0.25 -17.43 -3.20
CA HIS A 65 0.41 -18.82 -3.61
C HIS A 65 -0.77 -19.70 -3.18
N ILE A 66 -1.27 -19.52 -1.96
CA ILE A 66 -2.46 -20.23 -1.48
C ILE A 66 -3.67 -19.92 -2.35
N GLU A 67 -3.93 -18.65 -2.62
CA GLU A 67 -5.10 -18.24 -3.40
C GLU A 67 -5.02 -18.71 -4.86
N GLU A 68 -3.82 -18.75 -5.45
CA GLU A 68 -3.60 -19.33 -6.78
C GLU A 68 -3.95 -20.81 -6.81
N ASN A 69 -3.49 -21.59 -5.81
CA ASN A 69 -3.82 -23.02 -5.68
C ASN A 69 -5.32 -23.28 -5.42
N LEU A 70 -6.00 -22.35 -4.75
CA LEU A 70 -7.45 -22.41 -4.53
C LEU A 70 -8.28 -21.92 -5.73
N GLY A 71 -7.65 -21.46 -6.82
CA GLY A 71 -8.29 -20.93 -8.01
C GLY A 71 -8.85 -19.51 -7.89
N ASN A 72 -8.48 -18.79 -6.85
CA ASN A 72 -8.88 -17.40 -6.58
C ASN A 72 -7.83 -16.42 -7.12
N PHE A 73 -7.60 -16.40 -8.42
CA PHE A 73 -6.53 -15.61 -9.00
C PHE A 73 -6.66 -14.10 -8.70
N GLU A 74 -7.87 -13.56 -8.54
CA GLU A 74 -8.10 -12.16 -8.19
C GLU A 74 -7.54 -11.79 -6.81
N ARG A 75 -7.58 -12.72 -5.85
CA ARG A 75 -6.96 -12.54 -4.53
C ARG A 75 -5.44 -12.73 -4.59
N SER A 76 -4.97 -13.68 -5.39
CA SER A 76 -3.54 -13.85 -5.64
C SER A 76 -2.94 -12.57 -6.23
N VAL A 77 -3.59 -11.98 -7.24
CA VAL A 77 -3.20 -10.68 -7.83
C VAL A 77 -3.19 -9.57 -6.79
N TYR A 78 -4.19 -9.53 -5.89
CA TYR A 78 -4.24 -8.55 -4.81
C TYR A 78 -2.99 -8.63 -3.91
N TYR A 79 -2.66 -9.82 -3.41
CA TYR A 79 -1.50 -9.98 -2.52
C TYR A 79 -0.17 -9.71 -3.22
N LEU A 80 -0.02 -10.13 -4.49
CA LEU A 80 1.17 -9.79 -5.29
C LEU A 80 1.28 -8.28 -5.54
N SER A 81 0.17 -7.62 -5.88
CA SER A 81 0.16 -6.17 -6.10
C SER A 81 0.50 -5.40 -4.83
N LYS A 82 -0.04 -5.84 -3.67
CA LYS A 82 0.30 -5.26 -2.37
C LYS A 82 1.78 -5.48 -2.02
N TYR A 83 2.32 -6.65 -2.31
CA TYR A 83 3.75 -6.94 -2.14
C TYR A 83 4.62 -6.03 -3.01
N GLN A 84 4.29 -5.88 -4.29
CA GLN A 84 5.06 -5.09 -5.25
C GLN A 84 5.03 -3.58 -4.97
N ARG A 85 4.03 -3.09 -4.23
CA ARG A 85 3.95 -1.67 -3.88
C ARG A 85 5.17 -1.18 -3.12
N ASN A 86 5.76 -2.06 -2.29
CA ASN A 86 6.89 -1.74 -1.42
C ASN A 86 8.17 -2.51 -1.78
N ASN A 87 8.12 -3.40 -2.79
CA ASN A 87 9.23 -4.29 -3.11
C ASN A 87 9.43 -4.39 -4.63
N ASN A 88 10.69 -4.32 -5.03
CA ASN A 88 11.11 -4.63 -6.41
C ASN A 88 11.65 -6.06 -6.45
N ASN A 89 10.78 -7.03 -6.78
CA ASN A 89 11.17 -8.42 -6.88
C ASN A 89 10.74 -8.98 -8.25
N LYS A 90 11.73 -9.33 -9.08
CA LYS A 90 11.50 -9.85 -10.44
C LYS A 90 10.64 -11.13 -10.46
N ILE A 91 10.76 -11.99 -9.45
CA ILE A 91 9.98 -13.24 -9.37
C ILE A 91 8.51 -12.92 -9.14
N ALA A 92 8.20 -12.01 -8.22
CA ALA A 92 6.83 -11.57 -7.98
C ALA A 92 6.25 -10.84 -9.20
N ASP A 93 7.07 -10.05 -9.92
CA ASP A 93 6.67 -9.41 -11.17
C ASP A 93 6.34 -10.46 -12.25
N GLN A 94 7.16 -11.50 -12.40
CA GLN A 94 6.91 -12.59 -13.34
C GLN A 94 5.64 -13.37 -12.99
N SER A 95 5.42 -13.69 -11.71
CA SER A 95 4.21 -14.38 -11.25
C SER A 95 2.95 -13.54 -11.53
N LEU A 96 2.99 -12.25 -11.22
CA LEU A 96 1.88 -11.36 -11.52
C LEU A 96 1.60 -11.26 -13.02
N ASN A 97 2.63 -11.07 -13.84
CA ASN A 97 2.49 -10.98 -15.29
C ASN A 97 1.94 -12.28 -15.90
N LYS A 98 2.33 -13.43 -15.36
CA LYS A 98 1.77 -14.73 -15.76
C LYS A 98 0.26 -14.78 -15.47
N ILE A 99 -0.17 -14.44 -14.25
CA ILE A 99 -1.60 -14.45 -13.89
C ILE A 99 -2.39 -13.45 -14.77
N ILE A 100 -1.83 -12.27 -15.05
CA ILE A 100 -2.43 -11.25 -15.92
C ILE A 100 -2.64 -11.81 -17.33
N SER A 101 -1.62 -12.44 -17.91
CA SER A 101 -1.69 -13.01 -19.26
C SER A 101 -2.67 -14.20 -19.34
N ASP A 102 -2.60 -15.12 -18.38
CA ASP A 102 -3.43 -16.32 -18.34
C ASP A 102 -4.94 -15.98 -18.23
N ASN A 103 -5.26 -14.91 -17.50
CA ASN A 103 -6.64 -14.45 -17.27
C ASN A 103 -7.05 -13.31 -18.22
N LYS A 104 -6.18 -12.89 -19.16
CA LYS A 104 -6.43 -11.81 -20.13
C LYS A 104 -6.93 -10.52 -19.45
N LEU A 105 -6.21 -10.08 -18.41
CA LEU A 105 -6.52 -8.85 -17.70
C LEU A 105 -5.94 -7.67 -18.49
N THR A 106 -6.71 -6.57 -18.60
CA THR A 106 -6.38 -5.47 -19.52
C THR A 106 -5.99 -4.17 -18.81
N THR A 107 -6.30 -4.04 -17.52
CA THR A 107 -6.09 -2.79 -16.78
C THR A 107 -4.72 -2.65 -16.12
N TYR A 108 -3.76 -3.50 -16.50
CA TYR A 108 -2.40 -3.53 -15.92
C TYR A 108 -1.35 -2.78 -16.75
N ASP A 109 -1.77 -2.12 -17.82
CA ASP A 109 -0.87 -1.28 -18.60
C ASP A 109 -0.35 -0.13 -17.73
N ASN A 110 0.96 -0.18 -17.48
CA ASN A 110 1.63 0.86 -16.71
C ASN A 110 1.92 2.04 -17.65
N SER A 111 1.37 3.20 -17.34
CA SER A 111 1.82 4.43 -17.97
C SER A 111 3.24 4.78 -17.49
N ASP A 112 4.00 5.55 -18.30
CA ASP A 112 5.31 6.06 -17.88
C ASP A 112 5.23 6.80 -16.54
N ILE A 113 4.12 7.49 -16.30
CA ILE A 113 3.85 8.20 -15.03
C ILE A 113 3.76 7.22 -13.86
N ASP A 114 3.10 6.08 -14.03
CA ASP A 114 2.99 5.05 -12.98
C ASP A 114 4.36 4.43 -12.67
N PHE A 115 5.20 4.24 -13.69
CA PHE A 115 6.59 3.79 -13.52
C PHE A 115 7.40 4.79 -12.69
N PHE A 116 7.38 6.08 -13.05
CA PHE A 116 8.09 7.11 -12.30
C PHE A 116 7.55 7.27 -10.88
N LEU A 117 6.24 7.18 -10.70
CA LEU A 117 5.63 7.24 -9.38
C LEU A 117 6.04 6.05 -8.50
N LYS A 118 6.08 4.85 -9.05
CA LYS A 118 6.57 3.64 -8.35
C LYS A 118 8.05 3.79 -7.97
N LEU A 119 8.90 4.27 -8.89
CA LEU A 119 10.31 4.53 -8.62
C LEU A 119 10.50 5.56 -7.50
N TYR A 120 9.70 6.62 -7.51
CA TYR A 120 9.68 7.64 -6.46
C TYR A 120 9.26 7.04 -5.11
N LEU A 121 8.13 6.34 -5.04
CA LEU A 121 7.60 5.76 -3.81
C LEU A 121 8.57 4.76 -3.17
N ASN A 122 9.22 3.93 -3.98
CA ASN A 122 10.22 2.96 -3.52
C ASN A 122 11.49 3.60 -2.93
N ASN A 123 11.80 4.84 -3.32
CA ASN A 123 12.96 5.56 -2.84
C ASN A 123 12.61 6.75 -1.94
N LYS A 124 11.32 6.94 -1.61
CA LYS A 124 10.80 8.10 -0.88
C LYS A 124 11.55 8.34 0.43
N GLU A 125 11.76 7.32 1.23
CA GLU A 125 12.47 7.44 2.51
C GLU A 125 13.91 7.90 2.31
N LYS A 126 14.63 7.32 1.34
CA LYS A 126 16.02 7.71 1.02
C LYS A 126 16.09 9.16 0.56
N LEU A 127 15.11 9.61 -0.25
CA LEU A 127 14.99 10.99 -0.68
C LEU A 127 14.73 11.94 0.49
N ILE A 128 13.84 11.57 1.41
CA ILE A 128 13.57 12.36 2.62
C ILE A 128 14.83 12.48 3.47
N TYR A 129 15.52 11.37 3.77
CA TYR A 129 16.76 11.41 4.56
C TYR A 129 17.86 12.24 3.88
N SER A 130 18.02 12.13 2.57
CA SER A 130 19.00 12.94 1.85
C SER A 130 18.68 14.43 1.93
N LEU A 131 17.40 14.83 1.78
CA LEU A 131 16.99 16.23 1.90
C LEU A 131 17.17 16.77 3.33
N ILE A 132 16.85 15.98 4.35
CA ILE A 132 17.10 16.35 5.76
C ILE A 132 18.60 16.56 5.98
N PHE A 133 19.44 15.69 5.44
CA PHE A 133 20.89 15.82 5.52
C PHE A 133 21.39 17.13 4.86
N PHE A 134 20.90 17.47 3.67
CA PHE A 134 21.22 18.74 3.01
C PHE A 134 20.74 19.95 3.80
N LEU A 135 19.52 19.90 4.39
CA LEU A 135 19.03 20.96 5.27
C LEU A 135 19.95 21.17 6.48
N MET A 136 20.43 20.07 7.08
CA MET A 136 21.37 20.13 8.21
C MET A 136 22.69 20.79 7.81
N ILE A 137 23.25 20.45 6.64
CA ILE A 137 24.48 21.06 6.13
C ILE A 137 24.27 22.57 5.91
N ILE A 138 23.18 22.97 5.25
CA ILE A 138 22.87 24.39 5.02
C ILE A 138 22.71 25.14 6.35
N PHE A 139 22.06 24.52 7.33
CA PHE A 139 21.91 25.09 8.66
C PHE A 139 23.27 25.34 9.35
N LEU A 140 24.18 24.34 9.31
CA LEU A 140 25.53 24.46 9.88
C LEU A 140 26.34 25.54 9.18
N ILE A 141 26.26 25.66 7.85
CA ILE A 141 26.94 26.73 7.10
C ILE A 141 26.38 28.10 7.50
N ASN A 142 25.06 28.22 7.70
CA ASN A 142 24.45 29.46 8.18
C ASN A 142 24.94 29.89 9.58
N LEU A 143 25.16 28.92 10.48
CA LEU A 143 25.71 29.20 11.82
C LEU A 143 27.12 29.72 11.75
N GLN A 144 27.97 29.23 10.85
CA GLN A 144 29.38 29.62 10.72
C GLN A 144 29.57 30.95 9.97
N ARG A 145 28.66 31.30 9.05
CA ARG A 145 28.80 32.49 8.18
C ARG A 145 27.89 33.62 8.65
N ALA A 146 28.30 34.35 9.67
CA ALA A 146 27.61 35.52 10.20
C ALA A 146 27.67 36.77 9.30
N SER A 147 28.24 36.71 8.08
CA SER A 147 28.38 37.84 7.16
C SER A 147 27.06 38.29 6.59
N LYS A 148 26.66 39.54 6.81
CA LYS A 148 25.33 40.13 6.55
C LYS A 148 24.83 39.95 5.12
N ASN A 149 25.67 40.01 4.10
CA ASN A 149 25.24 40.01 2.70
C ASN A 149 24.91 38.64 2.09
N LYS A 150 25.41 37.55 2.68
CA LYS A 150 25.14 36.18 2.18
C LYS A 150 24.00 35.48 2.93
N LYS A 151 23.55 36.04 4.04
CA LYS A 151 22.50 35.47 4.91
C LYS A 151 21.18 35.26 4.17
N ILE A 152 20.80 36.17 3.29
CA ILE A 152 19.52 36.14 2.53
C ILE A 152 19.47 34.95 1.56
N ILE A 153 20.59 34.63 0.88
CA ILE A 153 20.65 33.53 -0.08
C ILE A 153 20.49 32.20 0.64
N PHE A 154 21.15 32.02 1.77
CA PHE A 154 21.07 30.79 2.56
C PHE A 154 19.67 30.60 3.19
N ILE A 155 19.03 31.68 3.64
CA ILE A 155 17.66 31.62 4.15
C ILE A 155 16.71 31.17 3.05
N LYS A 156 16.82 31.74 1.83
CA LYS A 156 15.99 31.35 0.69
C LYS A 156 16.19 29.88 0.31
N SER A 157 17.43 29.38 0.27
CA SER A 157 17.70 27.97 -0.04
C SER A 157 17.17 27.01 1.04
N PHE A 158 17.27 27.40 2.30
CA PHE A 158 16.67 26.62 3.41
C PHE A 158 15.16 26.48 3.25
N PHE A 159 14.45 27.59 3.01
CA PHE A 159 13.01 27.57 2.80
C PHE A 159 12.62 26.78 1.54
N SER A 160 13.38 26.91 0.45
CA SER A 160 13.13 26.14 -0.77
C SER A 160 13.18 24.64 -0.52
N ILE A 161 14.24 24.15 0.14
CA ILE A 161 14.39 22.72 0.46
C ILE A 161 13.32 22.27 1.46
N ALA A 162 12.97 23.09 2.45
CA ALA A 162 11.92 22.78 3.40
C ALA A 162 10.54 22.64 2.71
N ILE A 163 10.21 23.52 1.77
CA ILE A 163 8.99 23.41 0.96
C ILE A 163 9.00 22.14 0.11
N THR A 164 10.14 21.85 -0.55
CA THR A 164 10.29 20.61 -1.34
C THR A 164 10.08 19.38 -0.47
N LEU A 165 10.62 19.37 0.73
CA LEU A 165 10.47 18.27 1.69
C LEU A 165 9.01 18.09 2.11
N ILE A 166 8.28 19.18 2.37
CA ILE A 166 6.84 19.14 2.67
C ILE A 166 6.06 18.55 1.50
N ILE A 167 6.35 18.95 0.26
CA ILE A 167 5.72 18.41 -0.95
C ILE A 167 5.98 16.91 -1.06
N ILE A 168 7.24 16.48 -0.91
CA ILE A 168 7.63 15.07 -0.98
C ILE A 168 6.95 14.23 0.10
N ILE A 169 6.88 14.70 1.34
CA ILE A 169 6.22 13.97 2.43
C ILE A 169 4.74 13.76 2.11
N ASN A 170 4.07 14.76 1.56
CA ASN A 170 2.64 14.75 1.28
C ASN A 170 2.27 14.07 -0.05
N LEU A 171 3.23 13.84 -0.95
CA LEU A 171 2.96 13.15 -2.19
C LEU A 171 2.66 11.66 -1.89
N LYS A 172 1.43 11.24 -2.18
CA LYS A 172 0.97 9.86 -2.03
C LYS A 172 0.72 9.28 -3.41
N GLY A 173 0.97 7.97 -3.57
CA GLY A 173 0.49 7.23 -4.73
C GLY A 173 -1.04 7.21 -4.77
N SER A 174 -1.61 7.06 -5.95
CA SER A 174 -3.04 6.78 -6.07
C SER A 174 -3.35 5.46 -5.37
N ALA A 175 -4.45 5.42 -4.63
CA ALA A 175 -4.98 4.17 -4.14
C ALA A 175 -5.42 3.32 -5.34
N GLU A 176 -5.17 2.04 -5.26
CA GLU A 176 -5.58 1.07 -6.28
C GLU A 176 -6.46 0.00 -5.63
N GLY A 177 -7.17 -0.76 -6.45
CA GLY A 177 -7.95 -1.88 -5.95
C GLY A 177 -8.11 -2.96 -7.00
N ILE A 178 -8.31 -4.20 -6.54
CA ILE A 178 -8.57 -5.37 -7.38
C ILE A 178 -10.04 -5.74 -7.29
N VAL A 179 -10.67 -5.92 -8.43
CA VAL A 179 -12.07 -6.33 -8.56
C VAL A 179 -12.23 -7.80 -8.16
N LEU A 180 -13.15 -8.07 -7.22
CA LEU A 180 -13.35 -9.41 -6.67
C LEU A 180 -14.26 -10.31 -7.48
N TYR A 181 -15.26 -9.74 -8.13
CA TYR A 181 -16.35 -10.52 -8.76
C TYR A 181 -16.45 -10.22 -10.24
N ASN A 182 -16.79 -11.26 -11.02
CA ASN A 182 -17.14 -11.09 -12.43
C ASN A 182 -18.41 -10.24 -12.59
N ASN A 183 -18.51 -9.54 -13.70
CA ASN A 183 -19.66 -8.69 -14.01
C ASN A 183 -19.96 -7.65 -12.93
N THR A 184 -18.91 -7.13 -12.29
CA THR A 184 -19.08 -6.06 -11.32
C THR A 184 -19.51 -4.78 -12.03
N PHE A 185 -20.59 -4.17 -11.54
CA PHE A 185 -21.16 -2.95 -12.13
C PHE A 185 -20.29 -1.74 -11.80
N ILE A 186 -19.97 -0.97 -12.84
CA ILE A 186 -19.46 0.39 -12.75
C ILE A 186 -20.64 1.33 -13.00
N MET A 187 -20.90 2.24 -12.06
CA MET A 187 -22.07 3.13 -12.06
C MET A 187 -21.68 4.55 -12.48
N ASN A 188 -22.61 5.28 -13.10
CA ASN A 188 -22.40 6.69 -13.42
C ASN A 188 -22.43 7.60 -12.18
N ASN A 189 -23.24 7.26 -11.16
CA ASN A 189 -23.34 8.00 -9.90
C ASN A 189 -23.27 7.03 -8.71
N PRO A 190 -22.94 7.50 -7.49
CA PRO A 190 -22.83 6.69 -6.28
C PRO A 190 -24.22 6.30 -5.73
N SER A 191 -25.05 5.68 -6.56
CA SER A 191 -26.41 5.24 -6.24
C SER A 191 -26.72 3.91 -6.88
N SER A 192 -27.45 3.05 -6.16
CA SER A 192 -27.91 1.77 -6.70
C SER A 192 -28.96 1.91 -7.80
N GLY A 193 -29.63 3.07 -7.89
CA GLY A 193 -30.60 3.40 -8.94
C GLY A 193 -30.00 4.18 -10.11
N SER A 194 -28.68 4.38 -10.13
CA SER A 194 -28.00 5.04 -11.25
C SER A 194 -27.87 4.10 -12.43
N ASP A 195 -27.69 4.68 -13.63
CA ASP A 195 -27.38 3.91 -14.83
C ASP A 195 -26.02 3.22 -14.70
N VAL A 196 -25.95 1.99 -15.22
CA VAL A 196 -24.72 1.21 -15.33
C VAL A 196 -23.90 1.78 -16.48
N TYR A 197 -22.66 2.18 -16.20
CA TYR A 197 -21.73 2.62 -17.25
C TYR A 197 -21.15 1.41 -18.03
N SER A 198 -20.66 0.42 -17.30
CA SER A 198 -20.07 -0.79 -17.88
C SER A 198 -19.97 -1.91 -16.83
N LEU A 199 -19.55 -3.08 -17.30
CA LEU A 199 -19.19 -4.21 -16.45
C LEU A 199 -17.67 -4.38 -16.46
N ILE A 200 -17.11 -4.76 -15.32
CA ILE A 200 -15.68 -5.07 -15.17
C ILE A 200 -15.51 -6.51 -14.66
N LYS A 201 -14.46 -7.17 -15.12
CA LYS A 201 -14.14 -8.56 -14.75
C LYS A 201 -13.41 -8.62 -13.42
N LYS A 202 -13.48 -9.77 -12.74
CA LYS A 202 -12.67 -10.04 -11.56
C LYS A 202 -11.17 -10.04 -11.92
N GLY A 203 -10.34 -9.64 -10.99
CA GLY A 203 -8.89 -9.53 -11.16
C GLY A 203 -8.44 -8.22 -11.81
N GLU A 204 -9.32 -7.46 -12.46
CA GLU A 204 -8.94 -6.17 -13.04
C GLU A 204 -8.53 -5.16 -11.95
N LYS A 205 -7.51 -4.35 -12.25
CA LYS A 205 -6.98 -3.31 -11.37
C LYS A 205 -7.61 -1.97 -11.72
N ILE A 206 -8.04 -1.23 -10.71
CA ILE A 206 -8.65 0.09 -10.87
C ILE A 206 -7.97 1.13 -9.99
N LYS A 207 -7.90 2.37 -10.48
CA LYS A 207 -7.41 3.53 -9.72
C LYS A 207 -8.57 4.14 -8.92
N ILE A 208 -8.39 4.22 -7.59
CA ILE A 208 -9.35 4.81 -6.66
C ILE A 208 -8.94 6.28 -6.46
N ILE A 209 -9.87 7.20 -6.75
CA ILE A 209 -9.66 8.65 -6.61
C ILE A 209 -10.13 9.11 -5.25
N ASN A 210 -11.31 8.65 -4.84
CA ASN A 210 -11.97 9.08 -3.61
C ASN A 210 -12.81 7.94 -3.03
N GLU A 211 -13.25 8.07 -1.79
CA GLU A 211 -14.13 7.12 -1.14
C GLU A 211 -15.24 7.81 -0.35
N SER A 212 -16.43 7.26 -0.46
CA SER A 212 -17.59 7.59 0.35
C SER A 212 -17.98 6.37 1.20
N GLU A 213 -19.09 6.40 1.92
CA GLU A 213 -19.48 5.33 2.85
C GLU A 213 -19.43 3.92 2.22
N ILE A 214 -20.10 3.72 1.08
CA ILE A 214 -20.24 2.41 0.41
C ILE A 214 -19.69 2.35 -1.01
N TRP A 215 -19.19 3.48 -1.54
CA TRP A 215 -18.69 3.61 -2.89
C TRP A 215 -17.23 4.04 -2.95
N TYR A 216 -16.48 3.49 -3.91
CA TYR A 216 -15.26 4.08 -4.41
C TYR A 216 -15.56 4.88 -5.68
N GLU A 217 -15.05 6.10 -5.73
CA GLU A 217 -14.92 6.87 -6.96
C GLU A 217 -13.65 6.41 -7.67
N VAL A 218 -13.79 5.96 -8.91
CA VAL A 218 -12.73 5.33 -9.69
C VAL A 218 -12.57 6.02 -11.03
N LYS A 219 -11.38 5.98 -11.60
CA LYS A 219 -11.10 6.56 -12.90
C LYS A 219 -11.15 5.48 -13.98
N ILE A 220 -12.09 5.60 -14.91
CA ILE A 220 -12.27 4.70 -16.05
C ILE A 220 -12.36 5.55 -17.32
N ASN A 221 -11.48 5.31 -18.29
CA ASN A 221 -11.42 6.07 -19.55
C ASN A 221 -11.46 7.59 -19.31
N GLU A 222 -10.62 8.08 -18.39
CA GLU A 222 -10.52 9.48 -17.99
C GLU A 222 -11.80 10.08 -17.33
N GLN A 223 -12.82 9.26 -17.07
CA GLN A 223 -14.07 9.66 -16.43
C GLN A 223 -14.13 9.14 -15.00
N ASN A 224 -14.73 9.94 -14.11
CA ASN A 224 -15.02 9.53 -12.75
C ASN A 224 -16.29 8.67 -12.74
N LYS A 225 -16.19 7.48 -12.21
CA LYS A 225 -17.25 6.48 -12.11
C LYS A 225 -17.26 5.90 -10.69
N PHE A 226 -18.25 5.08 -10.40
CA PHE A 226 -18.47 4.59 -9.04
C PHE A 226 -18.59 3.07 -9.01
N ILE A 227 -17.97 2.44 -8.01
CA ILE A 227 -18.02 1.00 -7.76
C ILE A 227 -18.25 0.75 -6.28
N ARG A 228 -18.99 -0.28 -5.91
CA ARG A 228 -19.23 -0.60 -4.50
C ARG A 228 -17.97 -1.11 -3.83
N LYS A 229 -17.65 -0.58 -2.63
CA LYS A 229 -16.49 -0.97 -1.82
C LYS A 229 -16.38 -2.47 -1.60
N LYS A 230 -17.51 -3.15 -1.33
CA LYS A 230 -17.54 -4.61 -1.10
C LYS A 230 -17.07 -5.47 -2.29
N ASN A 231 -16.99 -4.88 -3.47
CA ASN A 231 -16.57 -5.58 -4.69
C ASN A 231 -15.08 -5.40 -5.01
N ILE A 232 -14.35 -4.67 -4.16
CA ILE A 232 -12.98 -4.27 -4.40
C ILE A 232 -12.12 -4.60 -3.18
N LEU A 233 -10.95 -5.18 -3.40
CA LEU A 233 -9.87 -5.21 -2.41
C LEU A 233 -8.95 -4.02 -2.66
N LYS A 234 -8.99 -3.05 -1.76
CA LYS A 234 -8.15 -1.86 -1.82
C LYS A 234 -6.70 -2.19 -1.48
N ILE A 235 -5.78 -1.70 -2.29
CA ILE A 235 -4.33 -1.79 -2.09
C ILE A 235 -3.88 -0.45 -1.51
N ASP A 236 -3.55 -0.46 -0.22
CA ASP A 236 -3.01 0.70 0.50
C ASP A 236 -1.50 0.67 0.57
#